data_52696b179805d1772f097b6f79337068
#
_entry.id   52696b179805d1772f097b6f79337068
#
_cell.length_a   1.000
_cell.length_b   1.000
_cell.length_c   1.000
_cell.angle_alpha   90.00
_cell.angle_beta   90.00
_cell.angle_gamma   90.00
#
_symmetry.space_group_name_H-M   'P 1'
#
loop_
_entity.id
_entity.type
_entity.pdbx_description
1 polymer ?
#
loop_
_entity_poly.entity_id
_entity_poly.type
_entity_poly.pdbx_seq_one_letter_code
_entity_poly.pdbx_strand_id
1 'polypeptide(L)'
;GLVSHEYFHLWNVKRITAASFAANDLAAEAYSEDLWAYEGVTSYYDDLMLLRAGLIDAPVYLDLVAEAATRLQRTPGRTVQTLADASFEAWIKYYQPDEQTPNAAVSYYVKGALVSLCLDLWLRRHSTVSLDDVMRGLWQRYGREDLGVPEGGLEAMAAELSGLDLRTPFDAWLRSTAELDRLGLSHQPACEGCRFGRCQHSAAN
;
A
#
# COMPACT_ATOMS: atom_id res chain seq x y z
N GLY A 1 -4.85 -15.54 6.19
CA GLY A 1 -4.02 -14.35 6.36
C GLY A 1 -2.80 -14.54 7.23
N LEU A 2 -2.93 -14.72 8.58
CA LEU A 2 -1.80 -14.58 9.52
C LEU A 2 -0.53 -15.38 9.15
N VAL A 3 -0.64 -16.67 8.87
CA VAL A 3 0.54 -17.49 8.50
C VAL A 3 1.18 -17.00 7.20
N SER A 4 0.35 -16.59 6.22
CA SER A 4 0.83 -16.02 4.96
C SER A 4 1.54 -14.68 5.19
N HIS A 5 1.00 -13.84 6.07
CA HIS A 5 1.57 -12.57 6.49
C HIS A 5 2.97 -12.75 7.10
N GLU A 6 3.09 -13.58 8.13
CA GLU A 6 4.37 -13.85 8.80
C GLU A 6 5.39 -14.51 7.86
N TYR A 7 4.91 -15.36 6.93
CA TYR A 7 5.80 -15.95 5.94
C TYR A 7 6.33 -14.93 4.93
N PHE A 8 5.50 -13.94 4.52
CA PHE A 8 5.92 -12.87 3.62
C PHE A 8 6.98 -11.96 4.25
N HIS A 9 6.98 -11.83 5.57
CA HIS A 9 8.01 -11.09 6.31
C HIS A 9 9.42 -11.68 6.18
N LEU A 10 9.60 -12.92 5.70
CA LEU A 10 10.92 -13.45 5.36
C LEU A 10 11.64 -12.60 4.30
N TRP A 11 10.86 -11.92 3.45
CA TRP A 11 11.37 -10.99 2.44
C TRP A 11 11.14 -9.54 2.86
N ASN A 12 9.89 -9.17 3.07
CA ASN A 12 9.48 -7.80 3.42
C ASN A 12 9.50 -7.63 4.94
N VAL A 13 10.55 -7.10 5.41
CA VAL A 13 11.10 -6.78 6.72
C VAL A 13 12.44 -7.48 6.96
N LYS A 14 12.53 -8.80 6.84
CA LYS A 14 13.78 -9.51 7.22
C LYS A 14 14.94 -9.27 6.25
N ARG A 15 14.63 -8.93 5.00
CA ARG A 15 15.63 -8.67 3.97
C ARG A 15 15.44 -7.34 3.28
N ILE A 16 14.20 -7.02 2.86
CA ILE A 16 13.80 -5.69 2.42
C ILE A 16 13.41 -4.96 3.70
N THR A 17 14.35 -4.26 4.31
CA THR A 17 14.15 -3.57 5.60
C THR A 17 14.49 -2.09 5.48
N ALA A 18 13.81 -1.23 6.26
CA ALA A 18 14.14 0.18 6.31
C ALA A 18 15.55 0.41 6.80
N ALA A 19 16.25 1.37 6.23
CA ALA A 19 17.59 1.76 6.69
C ALA A 19 17.59 2.19 8.17
N SER A 20 16.51 2.85 8.61
CA SER A 20 16.30 3.21 10.01
C SER A 20 16.19 2.00 10.93
N PHE A 21 15.61 0.89 10.49
CA PHE A 21 15.47 -0.34 11.26
C PHE A 21 16.76 -1.17 11.24
N ALA A 22 17.43 -1.23 10.08
CA ALA A 22 18.69 -1.97 9.94
C ALA A 22 19.80 -1.41 10.83
N ALA A 23 19.83 -0.11 11.07
CA ALA A 23 20.81 0.59 11.90
C ALA A 23 20.40 0.69 13.38
N ASN A 24 19.19 0.22 13.75
CA ASN A 24 18.64 0.49 15.07
C ASN A 24 19.13 -0.47 16.15
N ASP A 25 19.39 0.07 17.34
CA ASP A 25 19.51 -0.71 18.57
C ASP A 25 18.10 -1.23 18.97
N LEU A 26 17.96 -2.54 19.17
CA LEU A 26 16.69 -3.15 19.61
C LEU A 26 16.19 -2.64 20.96
N ALA A 27 17.01 -1.92 21.72
CA ALA A 27 16.64 -1.27 22.97
C ALA A 27 16.06 0.13 22.76
N ALA A 28 16.03 0.65 21.53
CA ALA A 28 15.53 1.97 21.19
C ALA A 28 14.37 1.89 20.19
N GLU A 29 13.49 2.89 20.24
CA GLU A 29 12.41 3.04 19.27
C GLU A 29 12.98 3.40 17.88
N ALA A 30 12.42 2.84 16.83
CA ALA A 30 12.72 3.19 15.45
C ALA A 30 11.49 3.84 14.81
N TYR A 31 11.68 5.03 14.25
CA TYR A 31 10.63 5.78 13.59
C TYR A 31 10.83 5.75 12.07
N SER A 32 9.73 5.54 11.33
CA SER A 32 9.71 5.56 9.88
C SER A 32 8.30 5.89 9.39
N GLU A 33 8.17 6.74 8.39
CA GLU A 33 6.91 6.97 7.69
C GLU A 33 6.53 5.79 6.78
N ASP A 34 7.45 4.84 6.55
CA ASP A 34 7.31 3.71 5.64
C ASP A 34 6.81 2.42 6.29
N LEU A 35 6.36 2.42 7.56
CA LEU A 35 5.87 1.19 8.20
C LEU A 35 4.69 0.58 7.43
N TRP A 36 3.89 1.39 6.73
CA TRP A 36 2.85 0.95 5.81
C TRP A 36 3.40 0.10 4.65
N ALA A 37 4.62 0.38 4.18
CA ALA A 37 5.28 -0.38 3.11
C ALA A 37 5.75 -1.75 3.59
N TYR A 38 6.01 -1.89 4.88
CA TYR A 38 6.42 -3.17 5.49
C TYR A 38 5.23 -3.99 5.96
N GLU A 39 4.27 -3.39 6.61
CA GLU A 39 3.11 -4.08 7.16
C GLU A 39 1.90 -4.05 6.23
N GLY A 40 1.62 -2.89 5.61
CA GLY A 40 0.49 -2.75 4.70
C GLY A 40 0.69 -3.51 3.39
N VAL A 41 1.88 -3.46 2.79
CA VAL A 41 2.21 -4.29 1.61
C VAL A 41 2.15 -5.77 1.96
N THR A 42 2.66 -6.17 3.12
CA THR A 42 2.57 -7.56 3.58
C THR A 42 1.11 -7.99 3.77
N SER A 43 0.26 -7.11 4.34
CA SER A 43 -1.18 -7.36 4.48
C SER A 43 -1.93 -7.41 3.15
N TYR A 44 -1.45 -6.72 2.12
CA TYR A 44 -1.98 -6.87 0.75
C TYR A 44 -1.63 -8.24 0.17
N TYR A 45 -0.39 -8.67 0.36
CA TYR A 45 0.07 -9.94 -0.19
C TYR A 45 -0.44 -11.16 0.57
N ASP A 46 -0.72 -11.06 1.85
CA ASP A 46 -1.08 -12.22 2.67
C ASP A 46 -2.30 -12.96 2.12
N ASP A 47 -3.39 -12.25 1.80
CA ASP A 47 -4.59 -12.83 1.20
C ASP A 47 -4.45 -13.06 -0.32
N LEU A 48 -3.72 -12.17 -1.03
CA LEU A 48 -3.45 -12.35 -2.46
C LEU A 48 -2.64 -13.64 -2.72
N MET A 49 -1.69 -13.98 -1.85
CA MET A 49 -0.92 -15.22 -1.98
C MET A 49 -1.79 -16.46 -1.73
N LEU A 50 -2.78 -16.40 -0.84
CA LEU A 50 -3.75 -17.47 -0.66
C LEU A 50 -4.58 -17.70 -1.93
N LEU A 51 -5.02 -16.62 -2.58
CA LEU A 51 -5.70 -16.68 -3.88
C LEU A 51 -4.79 -17.30 -4.96
N ARG A 52 -3.55 -16.82 -5.07
CA ARG A 52 -2.58 -17.31 -6.06
C ARG A 52 -2.20 -18.78 -5.85
N ALA A 53 -2.20 -19.23 -4.60
CA ALA A 53 -1.96 -20.62 -4.24
C ALA A 53 -3.19 -21.53 -4.41
N GLY A 54 -4.35 -20.98 -4.78
CA GLY A 54 -5.59 -21.73 -4.91
C GLY A 54 -6.20 -22.22 -3.58
N LEU A 55 -5.78 -21.62 -2.47
CA LEU A 55 -6.30 -21.93 -1.12
C LEU A 55 -7.64 -21.24 -0.84
N ILE A 56 -7.87 -20.10 -1.51
CA ILE A 56 -9.15 -19.40 -1.55
C ILE A 56 -9.48 -19.08 -3.01
N ASP A 57 -10.74 -18.84 -3.31
CA ASP A 57 -11.20 -18.42 -4.63
C ASP A 57 -11.34 -16.88 -4.73
N ALA A 58 -11.61 -16.38 -5.93
CA ALA A 58 -11.72 -14.94 -6.17
C ALA A 58 -12.89 -14.27 -5.41
N PRO A 59 -14.09 -14.87 -5.29
CA PRO A 59 -15.15 -14.33 -4.43
C PRO A 59 -14.70 -14.13 -2.99
N VAL A 60 -14.08 -15.14 -2.37
CA VAL A 60 -13.58 -15.05 -0.97
C VAL A 60 -12.53 -13.94 -0.85
N TYR A 61 -11.60 -13.84 -1.81
CA TYR A 61 -10.61 -12.74 -1.80
C TYR A 61 -11.28 -11.35 -1.89
N LEU A 62 -12.27 -11.20 -2.76
CA LEU A 62 -13.01 -9.95 -2.89
C LEU A 62 -13.80 -9.59 -1.63
N ASP A 63 -14.36 -10.58 -0.93
CA ASP A 63 -15.03 -10.39 0.37
C ASP A 63 -14.03 -9.87 1.43
N LEU A 64 -12.81 -10.42 1.48
CA LEU A 64 -11.75 -9.96 2.39
C LEU A 64 -11.34 -8.50 2.08
N VAL A 65 -11.19 -8.15 0.81
CA VAL A 65 -10.94 -6.76 0.39
C VAL A 65 -12.09 -5.84 0.79
N ALA A 66 -13.33 -6.27 0.59
CA ALA A 66 -14.51 -5.49 0.97
C ALA A 66 -14.62 -5.30 2.49
N GLU A 67 -14.25 -6.32 3.28
CA GLU A 67 -14.18 -6.23 4.73
C GLU A 67 -13.13 -5.20 5.17
N ALA A 68 -11.91 -5.24 4.60
CA ALA A 68 -10.85 -4.29 4.87
C ALA A 68 -11.30 -2.85 4.52
N ALA A 69 -11.93 -2.65 3.37
CA ALA A 69 -12.47 -1.35 2.96
C ALA A 69 -13.56 -0.86 3.92
N THR A 70 -14.48 -1.74 4.32
CA THR A 70 -15.54 -1.44 5.28
C THR A 70 -14.96 -1.06 6.65
N ARG A 71 -13.94 -1.80 7.10
CA ARG A 71 -13.25 -1.52 8.36
C ARG A 71 -12.60 -0.13 8.33
N LEU A 72 -11.90 0.20 7.24
CA LEU A 72 -11.32 1.53 7.07
C LEU A 72 -12.40 2.63 7.08
N GLN A 73 -13.48 2.47 6.30
CA GLN A 73 -14.57 3.44 6.22
C GLN A 73 -15.25 3.70 7.57
N ARG A 74 -15.36 2.67 8.42
CA ARG A 74 -15.94 2.77 9.77
C ARG A 74 -15.01 3.35 10.82
N THR A 75 -13.73 3.55 10.50
CA THR A 75 -12.73 4.12 11.42
C THR A 75 -12.73 5.65 11.29
N PRO A 76 -13.23 6.41 12.29
CA PRO A 76 -13.24 7.89 12.20
C PRO A 76 -11.84 8.49 12.08
N GLY A 77 -10.85 7.90 12.73
CA GLY A 77 -9.44 8.33 12.68
C GLY A 77 -8.85 8.44 11.28
N ARG A 78 -9.44 7.77 10.26
CA ARG A 78 -8.99 7.89 8.86
C ARG A 78 -9.07 9.31 8.30
N THR A 79 -9.93 10.16 8.88
CA THR A 79 -10.07 11.57 8.48
C THR A 79 -9.23 12.52 9.32
N VAL A 80 -8.52 11.98 10.32
CA VAL A 80 -7.70 12.73 11.29
C VAL A 80 -6.22 12.46 11.06
N GLN A 81 -5.82 11.19 10.92
CA GLN A 81 -4.43 10.78 10.79
C GLN A 81 -4.12 10.31 9.36
N THR A 82 -3.01 10.79 8.80
CA THR A 82 -2.50 10.30 7.52
C THR A 82 -1.87 8.92 7.66
N LEU A 83 -1.59 8.24 6.54
CA LEU A 83 -0.95 6.92 6.60
C LEU A 83 0.54 7.03 6.97
N ALA A 84 1.21 8.10 6.53
CA ALA A 84 2.58 8.41 6.92
C ALA A 84 2.67 8.68 8.44
N ASP A 85 1.78 9.53 8.99
CA ASP A 85 1.72 9.77 10.43
C ASP A 85 1.43 8.48 11.21
N ALA A 86 0.49 7.64 10.73
CA ALA A 86 0.16 6.37 11.39
C ALA A 86 1.36 5.42 11.44
N SER A 87 2.19 5.43 10.40
CA SER A 87 3.44 4.68 10.34
C SER A 87 4.47 5.24 11.33
N PHE A 88 4.70 6.55 11.30
CA PHE A 88 5.69 7.23 12.14
C PHE A 88 5.33 7.15 13.63
N GLU A 89 4.06 7.36 13.96
CA GLU A 89 3.56 7.41 15.34
C GLU A 89 3.19 6.01 15.90
N ALA A 90 3.56 4.92 15.24
CA ALA A 90 3.17 3.57 15.65
C ALA A 90 3.52 3.27 17.12
N TRP A 91 4.74 3.60 17.55
CA TRP A 91 5.18 3.40 18.93
C TRP A 91 4.38 4.22 19.94
N ILE A 92 3.94 5.40 19.58
CA ILE A 92 3.28 6.36 20.48
C ILE A 92 1.78 6.08 20.56
N LYS A 93 1.13 5.77 19.41
CA LYS A 93 -0.34 5.65 19.33
C LYS A 93 -0.81 4.22 19.10
N TYR A 94 -0.22 3.49 18.16
CA TYR A 94 -0.74 2.18 17.77
C TYR A 94 -0.48 1.12 18.85
N TYR A 95 0.73 1.12 19.42
CA TYR A 95 1.12 0.19 20.50
C TYR A 95 0.75 0.66 21.91
N GLN A 96 0.21 1.87 22.04
CA GLN A 96 -0.29 2.43 23.30
C GLN A 96 -1.73 2.95 23.11
N PRO A 97 -2.68 2.07 22.74
CA PRO A 97 -4.05 2.48 22.46
C PRO A 97 -4.76 2.97 23.72
N ASP A 98 -5.57 4.00 23.57
CA ASP A 98 -6.49 4.52 24.56
C ASP A 98 -7.93 4.52 24.06
N GLU A 99 -8.86 5.05 24.85
CA GLU A 99 -10.29 5.10 24.51
C GLU A 99 -10.58 5.96 23.27
N GLN A 100 -9.70 6.92 22.94
CA GLN A 100 -9.84 7.82 21.79
C GLN A 100 -9.15 7.30 20.53
N THR A 101 -8.34 6.27 20.62
CA THR A 101 -7.57 5.73 19.50
C THR A 101 -8.41 5.47 18.25
N PRO A 102 -9.64 4.88 18.32
CA PRO A 102 -10.47 4.67 17.13
C PRO A 102 -10.89 5.95 16.42
N ASN A 103 -10.97 7.06 17.16
CA ASN A 103 -11.36 8.38 16.64
C ASN A 103 -10.17 9.19 16.12
N ALA A 104 -8.95 8.86 16.53
CA ALA A 104 -7.73 9.64 16.27
C ALA A 104 -6.72 8.94 15.37
N ALA A 105 -6.76 7.60 15.29
CA ALA A 105 -5.76 6.82 14.60
C ALA A 105 -6.34 5.98 13.47
N VAL A 106 -5.52 5.71 12.46
CA VAL A 106 -5.82 4.78 11.36
C VAL A 106 -4.81 3.63 11.38
N SER A 107 -5.27 2.42 11.05
CA SER A 107 -4.38 1.26 10.95
C SER A 107 -3.53 1.33 9.69
N TYR A 108 -2.22 1.37 9.83
CA TYR A 108 -1.29 1.29 8.71
C TYR A 108 -1.27 -0.11 8.04
N TYR A 109 -1.73 -1.15 8.73
CA TYR A 109 -2.01 -2.45 8.12
C TYR A 109 -3.16 -2.36 7.13
N VAL A 110 -4.34 -1.93 7.60
CA VAL A 110 -5.57 -1.95 6.79
C VAL A 110 -5.53 -0.88 5.70
N LYS A 111 -5.21 0.38 6.04
CA LYS A 111 -5.11 1.44 5.05
C LYS A 111 -3.94 1.19 4.10
N GLY A 112 -2.80 0.68 4.61
CA GLY A 112 -1.64 0.33 3.81
C GLY A 112 -1.91 -0.80 2.82
N ALA A 113 -2.67 -1.85 3.21
CA ALA A 113 -3.07 -2.92 2.29
C ALA A 113 -3.95 -2.39 1.13
N LEU A 114 -4.90 -1.52 1.43
CA LEU A 114 -5.75 -0.90 0.41
C LEU A 114 -4.98 0.06 -0.49
N VAL A 115 -4.02 0.83 0.04
CA VAL A 115 -3.11 1.66 -0.76
C VAL A 115 -2.24 0.78 -1.66
N SER A 116 -1.74 -0.34 -1.17
CA SER A 116 -0.95 -1.30 -1.96
C SER A 116 -1.77 -1.91 -3.10
N LEU A 117 -3.04 -2.26 -2.86
CA LEU A 117 -3.98 -2.68 -3.90
C LEU A 117 -4.18 -1.58 -4.95
N CYS A 118 -4.40 -0.33 -4.51
CA CYS A 118 -4.55 0.80 -5.41
C CYS A 118 -3.30 1.05 -6.25
N LEU A 119 -2.12 0.97 -5.64
CA LEU A 119 -0.84 1.10 -6.34
C LEU A 119 -0.66 0.00 -7.39
N ASP A 120 -0.92 -1.28 -7.05
CA ASP A 120 -0.80 -2.40 -8.00
C ASP A 120 -1.75 -2.23 -9.19
N LEU A 121 -3.01 -1.84 -8.94
CA LEU A 121 -3.98 -1.57 -9.99
C LEU A 121 -3.59 -0.36 -10.85
N TRP A 122 -3.06 0.70 -10.23
CA TRP A 122 -2.59 1.89 -10.94
C TRP A 122 -1.41 1.56 -11.85
N LEU A 123 -0.41 0.86 -11.35
CA LEU A 123 0.76 0.43 -12.12
C LEU A 123 0.34 -0.43 -13.33
N ARG A 124 -0.50 -1.44 -13.11
CA ARG A 124 -1.01 -2.33 -14.17
C ARG A 124 -1.83 -1.59 -15.23
N ARG A 125 -2.54 -0.53 -14.85
CA ARG A 125 -3.36 0.26 -15.76
C ARG A 125 -2.54 1.21 -16.63
N HIS A 126 -1.49 1.82 -16.07
CA HIS A 126 -0.77 2.94 -16.69
C HIS A 126 0.65 2.57 -17.16
N SER A 127 1.10 1.35 -16.87
CA SER A 127 2.41 0.83 -17.29
C SER A 127 2.34 -0.68 -17.54
N THR A 128 3.50 -1.29 -17.79
CA THR A 128 3.66 -2.76 -17.85
C THR A 128 4.16 -3.35 -16.54
N VAL A 129 4.30 -2.52 -15.50
CA VAL A 129 4.83 -2.87 -14.18
C VAL A 129 3.69 -3.21 -13.22
N SER A 130 3.95 -4.12 -12.31
CA SER A 130 3.09 -4.48 -11.18
C SER A 130 3.79 -4.22 -9.86
N LEU A 131 3.06 -4.29 -8.75
CA LEU A 131 3.68 -4.24 -7.42
C LEU A 131 4.64 -5.43 -7.19
N ASP A 132 4.40 -6.58 -7.83
CA ASP A 132 5.34 -7.71 -7.81
C ASP A 132 6.72 -7.32 -8.38
N ASP A 133 6.75 -6.49 -9.43
CA ASP A 133 8.00 -6.03 -10.05
C ASP A 133 8.72 -5.03 -9.16
N VAL A 134 7.96 -4.17 -8.47
CA VAL A 134 8.50 -3.25 -7.46
C VAL A 134 9.15 -4.02 -6.32
N MET A 135 8.47 -5.04 -5.77
CA MET A 135 9.01 -5.88 -4.70
C MET A 135 10.25 -6.67 -5.14
N ARG A 136 10.28 -7.17 -6.39
CA ARG A 136 11.48 -7.80 -6.97
C ARG A 136 12.63 -6.80 -7.13
N GLY A 137 12.32 -5.56 -7.55
CA GLY A 137 13.30 -4.47 -7.65
C GLY A 137 13.92 -4.13 -6.29
N LEU A 138 13.11 -4.00 -5.25
CA LEU A 138 13.56 -3.78 -3.87
C LEU A 138 14.43 -4.95 -3.38
N TRP A 139 14.01 -6.19 -3.66
CA TRP A 139 14.80 -7.37 -3.33
C TRP A 139 16.17 -7.36 -4.02
N GLN A 140 16.21 -7.09 -5.33
CA GLN A 140 17.45 -7.10 -6.10
C GLN A 140 18.43 -6.00 -5.68
N ARG A 141 17.90 -4.80 -5.36
CA ARG A 141 18.71 -3.63 -5.01
C ARG A 141 19.17 -3.63 -3.55
N TYR A 142 18.30 -4.04 -2.65
CA TYR A 142 18.53 -3.91 -1.21
C TYR A 142 18.53 -5.25 -0.49
N GLY A 143 17.46 -6.05 -0.63
CA GLY A 143 17.24 -7.24 0.17
C GLY A 143 18.28 -8.34 -0.05
N ARG A 144 18.76 -8.46 -1.28
CA ARG A 144 19.78 -9.47 -1.65
C ARG A 144 21.13 -9.18 -1.00
N GLU A 145 21.52 -7.92 -0.95
CA GLU A 145 22.79 -7.45 -0.42
C GLU A 145 22.67 -7.00 1.05
N ASP A 146 21.53 -7.21 1.69
CA ASP A 146 21.23 -6.83 3.07
C ASP A 146 21.44 -5.33 3.34
N LEU A 147 21.09 -4.52 2.35
CA LEU A 147 21.16 -3.06 2.43
C LEU A 147 19.83 -2.52 2.93
N GLY A 148 19.89 -1.49 3.79
CA GLY A 148 18.69 -0.79 4.25
C GLY A 148 18.04 0.00 3.11
N VAL A 149 16.70 -0.11 2.99
CA VAL A 149 15.92 0.69 2.04
C VAL A 149 15.79 2.11 2.60
N PRO A 150 16.16 3.16 1.86
CA PRO A 150 15.97 4.52 2.32
C PRO A 150 14.48 4.86 2.45
N GLU A 151 14.16 5.85 3.27
CA GLU A 151 12.79 6.37 3.44
C GLU A 151 12.23 6.77 2.07
N GLY A 152 10.96 6.40 1.78
CA GLY A 152 10.34 6.56 0.48
C GLY A 152 10.89 5.63 -0.61
N GLY A 153 11.67 4.61 -0.25
CA GLY A 153 12.32 3.73 -1.21
C GLY A 153 11.36 2.90 -2.06
N LEU A 154 10.19 2.52 -1.52
CA LEU A 154 9.16 1.84 -2.30
C LEU A 154 8.54 2.78 -3.33
N GLU A 155 8.24 4.03 -2.95
CA GLU A 155 7.72 5.06 -3.84
C GLU A 155 8.70 5.32 -4.99
N ALA A 156 9.98 5.50 -4.66
CA ALA A 156 11.04 5.73 -5.65
C ALA A 156 11.20 4.55 -6.62
N MET A 157 11.18 3.30 -6.12
CA MET A 157 11.28 2.09 -6.94
C MET A 157 10.08 1.96 -7.88
N ALA A 158 8.87 2.22 -7.38
CA ALA A 158 7.66 2.18 -8.20
C ALA A 158 7.69 3.21 -9.34
N ALA A 159 8.12 4.45 -9.05
CA ALA A 159 8.26 5.51 -10.05
C ALA A 159 9.36 5.18 -11.08
N GLU A 160 10.51 4.71 -10.62
CA GLU A 160 11.64 4.35 -11.49
C GLU A 160 11.28 3.22 -12.47
N LEU A 161 10.71 2.12 -11.98
CA LEU A 161 10.39 0.96 -12.82
C LEU A 161 9.25 1.25 -13.79
N SER A 162 8.24 1.98 -13.36
CA SER A 162 7.07 2.28 -14.20
C SER A 162 7.28 3.45 -15.16
N GLY A 163 8.24 4.35 -14.87
CA GLY A 163 8.43 5.61 -15.57
C GLY A 163 7.32 6.63 -15.34
N LEU A 164 6.43 6.39 -14.37
CA LEU A 164 5.30 7.26 -14.05
C LEU A 164 5.68 8.32 -13.00
N ASP A 165 5.10 9.51 -13.10
CA ASP A 165 5.11 10.46 -12.00
C ASP A 165 4.06 10.06 -10.96
N LEU A 166 4.51 9.43 -9.88
CA LEU A 166 3.67 8.92 -8.81
C LEU A 166 3.59 9.86 -7.58
N ARG A 167 4.18 11.06 -7.64
CA ARG A 167 4.18 12.01 -6.51
C ARG A 167 2.77 12.38 -6.07
N THR A 168 1.95 12.85 -6.99
CA THR A 168 0.55 13.24 -6.68
C THR A 168 -0.27 12.07 -6.12
N PRO A 169 -0.27 10.85 -6.72
CA PRO A 169 -0.91 9.69 -6.10
C PRO A 169 -0.40 9.41 -4.69
N PHE A 170 0.91 9.32 -4.47
CA PHE A 170 1.45 9.01 -3.15
C PHE A 170 1.16 10.10 -2.12
N ASP A 171 1.23 11.39 -2.48
CA ASP A 171 0.83 12.47 -1.58
C ASP A 171 -0.63 12.35 -1.14
N ALA A 172 -1.53 11.98 -2.07
CA ALA A 172 -2.93 11.76 -1.75
C ALA A 172 -3.15 10.52 -0.87
N TRP A 173 -2.43 9.42 -1.09
CA TRP A 173 -2.61 8.17 -0.38
C TRP A 173 -1.95 8.14 0.98
N LEU A 174 -0.74 8.69 1.09
CA LEU A 174 0.11 8.56 2.27
C LEU A 174 0.06 9.80 3.15
N ARG A 175 0.06 11.01 2.56
CA ARG A 175 0.29 12.29 3.25
C ARG A 175 -0.99 13.13 3.35
N SER A 176 -2.14 12.56 2.99
CA SER A 176 -3.43 13.21 3.17
C SER A 176 -4.45 12.29 3.84
N THR A 177 -5.52 12.90 4.34
CA THR A 177 -6.69 12.18 4.89
C THR A 177 -7.81 12.04 3.85
N ALA A 178 -7.51 12.26 2.56
CA ALA A 178 -8.48 12.11 1.48
C ALA A 178 -8.98 10.66 1.38
N GLU A 179 -10.21 10.52 0.94
CA GLU A 179 -10.82 9.21 0.71
C GLU A 179 -10.09 8.47 -0.43
N LEU A 180 -9.89 7.16 -0.28
CA LEU A 180 -9.21 6.33 -1.28
C LEU A 180 -10.04 6.13 -2.57
N ASP A 181 -11.34 6.43 -2.55
CA ASP A 181 -12.23 6.34 -3.72
C ASP A 181 -11.94 7.37 -4.82
N ARG A 182 -11.24 8.45 -4.48
CA ARG A 182 -10.79 9.48 -5.44
C ARG A 182 -9.52 9.13 -6.20
N LEU A 183 -9.12 7.87 -6.20
CA LEU A 183 -7.87 7.37 -6.79
C LEU A 183 -7.85 7.33 -8.32
N GLY A 184 -8.74 8.06 -9.00
CA GLY A 184 -8.78 8.06 -10.47
C GLY A 184 -9.28 6.75 -11.09
N LEU A 185 -9.70 5.77 -10.28
CA LEU A 185 -10.37 4.57 -10.76
C LEU A 185 -11.81 4.90 -11.19
N SER A 186 -12.39 5.99 -10.66
CA SER A 186 -13.76 6.45 -10.93
C SER A 186 -13.87 7.70 -11.80
N HIS A 187 -12.77 8.39 -12.13
CA HIS A 187 -12.81 9.61 -12.94
C HIS A 187 -11.88 9.55 -14.15
N GLN A 188 -12.29 8.84 -15.20
CA GLN A 188 -12.31 9.53 -16.50
C GLN A 188 -13.52 10.47 -16.46
N PRO A 189 -13.37 11.79 -16.73
CA PRO A 189 -14.53 12.60 -17.04
C PRO A 189 -15.28 11.86 -18.13
N ALA A 190 -16.56 11.60 -17.90
CA ALA A 190 -17.40 10.99 -18.92
C ALA A 190 -17.22 11.84 -20.18
N CYS A 191 -16.63 11.27 -21.21
CA CYS A 191 -16.59 11.88 -22.52
C CYS A 191 -18.05 12.20 -22.84
N GLU A 192 -18.41 13.48 -23.00
CA GLU A 192 -19.75 13.90 -23.40
C GLU A 192 -20.04 13.28 -24.78
N GLY A 193 -20.48 12.05 -24.84
CA GLY A 193 -20.69 11.27 -26.06
C GLY A 193 -20.49 9.76 -25.90
N CYS A 194 -19.89 9.29 -24.82
CA CYS A 194 -19.72 7.86 -24.57
C CYS A 194 -20.91 7.30 -23.79
N ARG A 195 -21.89 6.72 -24.46
CA ARG A 195 -22.86 5.81 -23.85
C ARG A 195 -22.29 4.40 -23.86
N PHE A 196 -22.15 3.79 -22.65
CA PHE A 196 -21.76 2.38 -22.45
C PHE A 196 -20.37 1.97 -23.02
N GLY A 197 -19.29 2.53 -22.43
CA GLY A 197 -18.00 1.82 -22.43
C GLY A 197 -17.29 1.63 -23.78
N ARG A 198 -17.68 2.29 -24.86
CA ARG A 198 -16.93 2.33 -26.13
C ARG A 198 -16.73 3.75 -26.59
N CYS A 199 -15.49 4.20 -26.58
CA CYS A 199 -15.09 5.46 -27.16
C CYS A 199 -15.05 5.31 -28.70
N GLN A 200 -15.86 6.10 -29.45
CA GLN A 200 -15.86 6.12 -30.92
C GLN A 200 -14.89 7.16 -31.50
N HIS A 201 -13.74 7.36 -30.87
CA HIS A 201 -12.67 8.17 -31.44
C HIS A 201 -11.42 7.30 -31.67
N SER A 202 -11.54 6.41 -32.65
CA SER A 202 -10.39 5.85 -33.35
C SER A 202 -10.64 6.01 -34.83
N ALA A 203 -9.69 6.67 -35.49
CA ALA A 203 -9.54 6.87 -36.91
C ALA A 203 -10.02 8.23 -37.47
N ALA A 204 -9.08 9.15 -37.47
CA ALA A 204 -8.85 10.04 -38.62
C ALA A 204 -7.41 10.58 -38.57
N ASN A 205 -6.64 10.13 -39.55
CA ASN A 205 -5.32 10.51 -40.05
C ASN A 205 -4.09 10.02 -39.28
#